data_b5e2336c795d09f1eaba98baf085dc60
#
_entry.id   b5e2336c795d09f1eaba98baf085dc60
#
_cell.length_a   1.000
_cell.length_b   1.000
_cell.length_c   1.000
_cell.angle_alpha   90.00
_cell.angle_beta   90.00
_cell.angle_gamma   90.00
#
_symmetry.space_group_name_H-M   'P 1'
#
loop_
_entity.id
_entity.type
_entity.pdbx_description
1 polymer ?
#
loop_
_entity_poly.entity_id
_entity_poly.type
_entity_poly.pdbx_seq_one_letter_code
_entity_poly.pdbx_strand_id
1 'polypeptide(L)'
;MLLRASGQTHNRTYQLVAVTGAVEGDGGVPYGRRLVMFAEAVLGEDDVALARARDALMAAMGPPALVDAAGVVGLFNAIDRVADATSIPLEPEKAAASADFRAALDLDWFAVVDRS
;
A
#
# COMPACT_ATOMS: atom_id res chain seq x y z
N MET A 1 -4.66 7.04 -0.74
CA MET A 1 -5.15 8.19 -1.57
C MET A 1 -5.15 7.89 -3.06
N LEU A 2 -4.04 7.50 -3.64
CA LEU A 2 -3.95 7.21 -5.09
C LEU A 2 -4.87 6.08 -5.55
N LEU A 3 -4.97 4.99 -4.80
CA LEU A 3 -5.87 3.88 -5.11
C LEU A 3 -7.33 4.32 -5.14
N ARG A 4 -7.73 5.13 -4.16
CA ARG A 4 -9.09 5.63 -4.07
C ARG A 4 -9.42 6.63 -5.18
N ALA A 5 -8.48 7.53 -5.51
CA ALA A 5 -8.61 8.45 -6.63
C ALA A 5 -8.69 7.71 -7.98
N SER A 6 -7.88 6.67 -8.17
CA SER A 6 -7.94 5.80 -9.33
C SER A 6 -9.29 5.10 -9.46
N GLY A 7 -9.85 4.60 -8.33
CA GLY A 7 -11.17 3.99 -8.27
C GLY A 7 -12.26 4.95 -8.72
N GLN A 8 -12.23 6.19 -8.25
CA GLN A 8 -13.17 7.24 -8.65
C GLN A 8 -13.08 7.53 -10.16
N THR A 9 -11.88 7.63 -10.71
CA THR A 9 -11.65 7.86 -12.14
C THR A 9 -12.18 6.71 -13.00
N HIS A 10 -12.06 5.46 -12.54
CA HIS A 10 -12.47 4.25 -13.27
C HIS A 10 -13.81 3.69 -12.81
N ASN A 11 -14.59 4.46 -12.02
CA ASN A 11 -15.87 4.06 -11.44
C ASN A 11 -15.80 2.73 -10.68
N ARG A 12 -14.77 2.55 -9.86
CA ARG A 12 -14.56 1.40 -8.98
C ARG A 12 -14.53 1.82 -7.52
N THR A 13 -14.99 0.95 -6.64
CA THR A 13 -14.91 1.14 -5.18
C THR A 13 -13.88 0.19 -4.59
N TYR A 14 -12.97 0.73 -3.78
CA TYR A 14 -11.93 -0.04 -3.12
C TYR A 14 -12.11 -0.01 -1.60
N GLN A 15 -11.83 -1.15 -0.97
CA GLN A 15 -11.87 -1.32 0.48
C GLN A 15 -10.47 -1.08 1.06
N LEU A 16 -10.20 0.14 1.50
CA LEU A 16 -8.87 0.54 1.97
C LEU A 16 -8.39 -0.23 3.21
N VAL A 17 -9.31 -0.64 4.08
CA VAL A 17 -8.97 -1.41 5.29
C VAL A 17 -8.36 -2.78 4.98
N ALA A 18 -8.67 -3.38 3.83
CA ALA A 18 -8.06 -4.64 3.40
C ALA A 18 -6.56 -4.50 3.12
N VAL A 19 -6.09 -3.30 2.75
CA VAL A 19 -4.68 -3.01 2.48
C VAL A 19 -3.85 -3.03 3.75
N THR A 20 -4.45 -2.71 4.90
CA THR A 20 -3.77 -2.75 6.20
C THR A 20 -3.82 -4.13 6.88
N GLY A 21 -4.47 -5.11 6.27
CA GLY A 21 -4.67 -6.44 6.85
C GLY A 21 -5.75 -6.50 7.94
N ALA A 22 -6.45 -5.40 8.20
CA ALA A 22 -7.52 -5.36 9.21
C ALA A 22 -8.77 -6.14 8.79
N VAL A 23 -8.98 -6.31 7.47
CA VAL A 23 -10.08 -7.09 6.89
C VAL A 23 -9.51 -7.99 5.80
N GLU A 24 -9.91 -9.26 5.80
CA GLU A 24 -9.54 -10.17 4.72
C GLU A 24 -10.23 -9.78 3.40
N GLY A 25 -9.49 -9.91 2.31
CA GLY A 25 -9.99 -9.64 0.98
C GLY A 25 -8.98 -8.92 0.09
N ASP A 26 -9.39 -8.61 -1.12
CA ASP A 26 -8.56 -7.94 -2.12
C ASP A 26 -8.81 -6.43 -2.21
N GLY A 27 -9.68 -5.91 -1.36
CA GLY A 27 -10.04 -4.48 -1.34
C GLY A 27 -10.80 -4.01 -2.58
N GLY A 28 -11.31 -4.91 -3.42
CA GLY A 28 -11.94 -4.61 -4.71
C GLY A 28 -10.95 -4.46 -5.87
N VAL A 29 -9.65 -4.63 -5.62
CA VAL A 29 -8.60 -4.61 -6.64
C VAL A 29 -8.40 -6.02 -7.20
N PRO A 30 -8.40 -6.22 -8.53
CA PRO A 30 -8.07 -7.53 -9.11
C PRO A 30 -6.72 -8.03 -8.61
N TYR A 31 -6.68 -9.26 -8.12
CA TYR A 31 -5.49 -9.88 -7.50
C TYR A 31 -4.95 -9.13 -6.27
N GLY A 32 -5.72 -8.22 -5.69
CA GLY A 32 -5.28 -7.33 -4.60
C GLY A 32 -4.70 -8.06 -3.41
N ARG A 33 -5.31 -9.17 -2.99
CA ARG A 33 -4.78 -10.00 -1.88
C ARG A 33 -3.38 -10.55 -2.18
N ARG A 34 -3.15 -11.05 -3.40
CA ARG A 34 -1.83 -11.58 -3.80
C ARG A 34 -0.79 -10.48 -3.87
N LEU A 35 -1.17 -9.29 -4.34
CA LEU A 35 -0.30 -8.13 -4.39
C LEU A 35 0.10 -7.65 -2.98
N VAL A 36 -0.84 -7.61 -2.05
CA VAL A 36 -0.57 -7.25 -0.64
C VAL A 36 0.35 -8.28 0.01
N MET A 37 0.06 -9.57 -0.15
CA MET A 37 0.91 -10.63 0.40
C MET A 37 2.34 -10.59 -0.17
N PHE A 38 2.47 -10.29 -1.46
CA PHE A 38 3.78 -10.13 -2.09
C PHE A 38 4.53 -8.91 -1.52
N ALA A 39 3.86 -7.77 -1.40
CA ALA A 39 4.46 -6.56 -0.82
C ALA A 39 4.93 -6.78 0.61
N GLU A 40 4.11 -7.39 1.45
CA GLU A 40 4.47 -7.74 2.83
C GLU A 40 5.67 -8.69 2.88
N ALA A 41 5.70 -9.69 2.00
CA ALA A 41 6.80 -10.65 1.93
C ALA A 41 8.12 -10.01 1.46
N VAL A 42 8.06 -9.08 0.50
CA VAL A 42 9.24 -8.33 0.03
C VAL A 42 9.85 -7.49 1.15
N LEU A 43 9.00 -6.86 1.97
CA LEU A 43 9.45 -6.00 3.06
C LEU A 43 9.75 -6.76 4.35
N GLY A 44 9.43 -8.05 4.39
CA GLY A 44 9.71 -8.93 5.52
C GLY A 44 11.09 -9.61 5.43
N GLU A 45 11.33 -10.52 6.37
CA GLU A 45 12.60 -11.24 6.49
C GLU A 45 12.48 -12.76 6.25
N ASP A 46 11.30 -13.23 5.84
CA ASP A 46 11.01 -14.65 5.60
C ASP A 46 11.16 -15.00 4.12
N ASP A 47 12.27 -15.64 3.76
CA ASP A 47 12.56 -16.02 2.38
C ASP A 47 11.58 -17.08 1.84
N VAL A 48 11.05 -17.94 2.69
CA VAL A 48 10.06 -18.96 2.30
C VAL A 48 8.73 -18.29 1.97
N ALA A 49 8.30 -17.34 2.78
CA ALA A 49 7.09 -16.54 2.52
C ALA A 49 7.23 -15.74 1.22
N LEU A 50 8.39 -15.15 0.98
CA LEU A 50 8.68 -14.43 -0.27
C LEU A 50 8.61 -15.34 -1.50
N ALA A 51 9.21 -16.52 -1.43
CA ALA A 51 9.17 -17.49 -2.52
C ALA A 51 7.73 -17.91 -2.85
N ARG A 52 6.93 -18.21 -1.83
CA ARG A 52 5.51 -18.55 -2.00
C ARG A 52 4.68 -17.42 -2.60
N ALA A 53 4.87 -16.21 -2.11
CA ALA A 53 4.17 -15.04 -2.61
C ALA A 53 4.53 -14.73 -4.07
N ARG A 54 5.81 -14.86 -4.41
CA ARG A 54 6.31 -14.73 -5.79
C ARG A 54 5.65 -15.74 -6.71
N ASP A 55 5.67 -17.01 -6.33
CA ASP A 55 5.10 -18.09 -7.15
C ASP A 55 3.60 -17.92 -7.35
N ALA A 56 2.87 -17.52 -6.29
CA ALA A 56 1.45 -17.25 -6.36
C ALA A 56 1.11 -16.08 -7.30
N LEU A 57 1.88 -15.00 -7.22
CA LEU A 57 1.70 -13.83 -8.08
C LEU A 57 2.06 -14.15 -9.54
N MET A 58 3.16 -14.87 -9.74
CA MET A 58 3.61 -15.34 -11.05
C MET A 58 2.54 -16.19 -11.74
N ALA A 59 1.95 -17.12 -11.02
CA ALA A 59 0.89 -18.00 -11.54
C ALA A 59 -0.38 -17.23 -11.90
N ALA A 60 -0.71 -16.20 -11.12
CA ALA A 60 -1.93 -15.40 -11.31
C ALA A 60 -1.80 -14.34 -12.41
N MET A 61 -0.65 -13.66 -12.50
CA MET A 61 -0.48 -12.46 -13.31
C MET A 61 0.64 -12.55 -14.35
N GLY A 62 1.56 -13.48 -14.20
CA GLY A 62 2.69 -13.68 -15.10
C GLY A 62 3.94 -12.85 -14.78
N PRO A 63 5.06 -13.11 -15.50
CA PRO A 63 6.36 -12.48 -15.21
C PRO A 63 6.40 -10.95 -15.31
N PRO A 64 5.81 -10.29 -16.32
CA PRO A 64 5.85 -8.84 -16.41
C PRO A 64 5.20 -8.15 -15.21
N ALA A 65 4.06 -8.68 -14.75
CA ALA A 65 3.34 -8.14 -13.59
C ALA A 65 4.14 -8.34 -12.29
N LEU A 66 4.87 -9.44 -12.16
CA LEU A 66 5.76 -9.67 -11.03
C LEU A 66 6.86 -8.59 -10.96
N VAL A 67 7.50 -8.29 -12.08
CA VAL A 67 8.54 -7.26 -12.16
C VAL A 67 7.97 -5.87 -11.83
N ASP A 68 6.82 -5.55 -12.38
CA ASP A 68 6.13 -4.28 -12.10
C ASP A 68 5.76 -4.16 -10.61
N ALA A 69 5.21 -5.20 -10.02
CA ALA A 69 4.86 -5.22 -8.60
C ALA A 69 6.10 -5.04 -7.71
N ALA A 70 7.19 -5.72 -8.01
CA ALA A 70 8.45 -5.57 -7.29
C ALA A 70 9.00 -4.14 -7.39
N GLY A 71 8.94 -3.54 -8.58
CA GLY A 71 9.35 -2.17 -8.81
C GLY A 71 8.53 -1.17 -8.02
N VAL A 72 7.21 -1.33 -7.98
CA VAL A 72 6.30 -0.47 -7.21
C VAL A 72 6.59 -0.57 -5.71
N VAL A 73 6.73 -1.78 -5.17
CA VAL A 73 7.06 -1.99 -3.74
C VAL A 73 8.39 -1.32 -3.39
N GLY A 74 9.42 -1.53 -4.21
CA GLY A 74 10.74 -0.94 -3.98
C GLY A 74 10.73 0.58 -4.05
N LEU A 75 10.03 1.16 -5.04
CA LEU A 75 9.93 2.60 -5.21
C LEU A 75 9.21 3.27 -4.03
N PHE A 76 8.05 2.77 -3.63
CA PHE A 76 7.30 3.32 -2.51
C PHE A 76 8.04 3.15 -1.19
N ASN A 77 8.71 2.03 -0.97
CA ASN A 77 9.54 1.84 0.22
C ASN A 77 10.68 2.87 0.29
N ALA A 78 11.33 3.16 -0.84
CA ALA A 78 12.37 4.19 -0.91
C ALA A 78 11.82 5.59 -0.63
N ILE A 79 10.69 5.94 -1.24
CA ILE A 79 10.04 7.25 -1.04
C ILE A 79 9.61 7.42 0.42
N ASP A 80 9.01 6.41 1.03
CA ASP A 80 8.57 6.44 2.42
C ASP A 80 9.75 6.63 3.38
N ARG A 81 10.87 5.95 3.14
CA ARG A 81 12.07 6.10 3.95
C ARG A 81 12.68 7.50 3.83
N VAL A 82 12.67 8.08 2.65
CA VAL A 82 13.14 9.46 2.43
C VAL A 82 12.23 10.45 3.17
N ALA A 83 10.92 10.28 3.06
CA ALA A 83 9.95 11.13 3.76
C ALA A 83 10.11 11.04 5.28
N ASP A 84 10.27 9.84 5.83
CA ASP A 84 10.49 9.61 7.25
C ASP A 84 11.82 10.23 7.72
N ALA A 85 12.89 10.02 6.99
CA ALA A 85 14.23 10.51 7.34
C ALA A 85 14.32 12.04 7.30
N THR A 86 13.55 12.68 6.45
CA THR A 86 13.56 14.14 6.27
C THR A 86 12.39 14.85 6.96
N SER A 87 11.48 14.08 7.59
CA SER A 87 10.29 14.60 8.27
C SER A 87 9.44 15.52 7.40
N ILE A 88 9.23 15.13 6.13
CA ILE A 88 8.41 15.88 5.19
C ILE A 88 6.95 15.90 5.68
N PRO A 89 6.35 17.08 5.95
CA PRO A 89 4.96 17.15 6.35
C PRO A 89 4.02 16.89 5.17
N LEU A 90 2.81 16.44 5.50
CA LEU A 90 1.75 16.29 4.51
C LEU A 90 1.30 17.68 4.01
N GLU A 91 1.26 17.87 2.70
CA GLU A 91 0.78 19.11 2.09
C GLU A 91 -0.67 19.40 2.50
N PRO A 92 -1.06 20.65 2.76
CA PRO A 92 -2.41 21.00 3.24
C PRO A 92 -3.54 20.46 2.34
N GLU A 93 -3.38 20.56 1.03
CA GLU A 93 -4.36 20.05 0.07
C GLU A 93 -4.52 18.53 0.15
N LYS A 94 -3.42 17.80 0.27
CA LYS A 94 -3.42 16.35 0.44
C LYS A 94 -3.95 15.94 1.81
N ALA A 95 -3.68 16.73 2.85
CA ALA A 95 -4.23 16.52 4.17
C ALA A 95 -5.76 16.64 4.16
N ALA A 96 -6.30 17.66 3.52
CA ALA A 96 -7.74 17.84 3.38
C ALA A 96 -8.39 16.73 2.54
N ALA A 97 -7.78 16.35 1.41
CA ALA A 97 -8.30 15.32 0.51
C ALA A 97 -8.25 13.90 1.10
N SER A 98 -7.41 13.67 2.11
CA SER A 98 -7.20 12.35 2.73
C SER A 98 -7.77 12.23 4.14
N ALA A 99 -8.40 13.27 4.67
CA ALA A 99 -8.84 13.34 6.07
C ALA A 99 -9.76 12.18 6.47
N ASP A 100 -10.69 11.80 5.60
CA ASP A 100 -11.68 10.75 5.86
C ASP A 100 -11.03 9.36 5.99
N PHE A 101 -10.14 8.99 5.09
CA PHE A 101 -9.52 7.67 5.18
C PHE A 101 -8.39 7.63 6.23
N ARG A 102 -7.71 8.75 6.51
CA ARG A 102 -6.76 8.81 7.63
C ARG A 102 -7.46 8.55 8.96
N ALA A 103 -8.66 9.12 9.13
CA ALA A 103 -9.49 8.86 10.30
C ALA A 103 -9.95 7.39 10.34
N ALA A 104 -10.37 6.81 9.20
CA ALA A 104 -10.80 5.42 9.11
C ALA A 104 -9.68 4.41 9.44
N LEU A 105 -8.43 4.75 9.15
CA LEU A 105 -7.25 3.93 9.40
C LEU A 105 -6.47 4.33 10.67
N ASP A 106 -7.01 5.29 11.45
CA ASP A 106 -6.38 5.83 12.67
C ASP A 106 -4.96 6.36 12.45
N LEU A 107 -4.70 6.94 11.28
CA LEU A 107 -3.38 7.45 10.92
C LEU A 107 -3.05 8.80 11.54
N ASP A 108 -4.05 9.57 11.97
CA ASP A 108 -3.85 10.90 12.55
C ASP A 108 -3.17 10.84 13.93
N TRP A 109 -3.22 9.69 14.61
CA TRP A 109 -2.48 9.44 15.82
C TRP A 109 -0.97 9.65 15.64
N PHE A 110 -0.42 9.27 14.49
CA PHE A 110 1.01 9.47 14.18
C PHE A 110 1.40 10.92 13.91
N ALA A 111 0.43 11.77 13.57
CA ALA A 111 0.67 13.20 13.35
C ALA A 111 0.82 14.00 14.66
N VAL A 112 0.33 13.46 15.77
CA VAL A 112 0.32 14.10 17.09
C VAL A 112 1.60 13.83 17.88
N VAL A 113 2.43 12.88 17.44
CA VAL A 113 3.72 12.63 18.07
C VAL A 113 4.56 13.90 17.90
N ASP A 114 4.77 14.59 19.02
CA ASP A 114 5.44 15.86 19.13
C ASP A 114 6.77 15.87 18.37
N ARG A 115 6.88 16.82 17.46
CA ARG A 115 8.07 17.10 16.67
C ARG A 115 8.91 18.23 17.26
N SER A 116 8.71 18.47 18.55
CA SER A 116 9.53 19.41 19.29
C SER A 116 10.92 18.86 19.57
#